data_b559775445c0ecc43f86869441084c5c
#
_entry.id   b559775445c0ecc43f86869441084c5c
#
_cell.length_a   1.000
_cell.length_b   1.000
_cell.length_c   1.000
_cell.angle_alpha   90.00
_cell.angle_beta   90.00
_cell.angle_gamma   90.00
#
_symmetry.space_group_name_H-M   'P 1'
#
loop_
_entity.id
_entity.type
_entity.pdbx_description
1 polymer ?
#
loop_
_entity_poly.entity_id
_entity_poly.type
_entity_poly.pdbx_seq_one_letter_code
_entity_poly.pdbx_strand_id
1 'polypeptide(L)'
;MKHIAILLAGGSSKRMKQTGKDKLLHPIRKTNAFRLCYQAFAESLEIENIIIVYRDEEQKALLEKEIDLVHLELQSDFKPIFTQGGKERMHSVDNALAKCPESCEFVYIHDCARPMITSATIDELKKVVSKEGAAVIARPLNDTVKKILNFDPEKSYFSYLTETVDRKKLWIMETPQCSKIGWLKDGIKIAKEKNILATDEVSILELVAKPVSLVNIDYPNPKITAPADLTFINFLLSKT
;
A
#
# COMPACT_ATOMS: atom_id res chain seq x y z
N MET A 1 -19.36 11.92 -4.58
CA MET A 1 -18.66 10.62 -4.55
C MET A 1 -17.60 10.71 -3.45
N LYS A 2 -17.69 9.88 -2.41
CA LYS A 2 -16.74 9.96 -1.29
C LYS A 2 -15.56 9.02 -1.49
N HIS A 3 -14.36 9.58 -1.38
CA HIS A 3 -13.08 8.91 -1.54
C HIS A 3 -12.39 8.78 -0.18
N ILE A 4 -12.11 7.56 0.24
CA ILE A 4 -11.52 7.25 1.56
C ILE A 4 -10.18 6.57 1.36
N ALA A 5 -9.14 7.08 2.04
CA ALA A 5 -7.84 6.39 2.07
C ALA A 5 -7.78 5.36 3.20
N ILE A 6 -7.12 4.23 2.93
CA ILE A 6 -6.81 3.19 3.91
C ILE A 6 -5.30 3.02 3.94
N LEU A 7 -4.68 3.47 5.03
CA LEU A 7 -3.24 3.41 5.23
C LEU A 7 -2.87 2.17 6.06
N LEU A 8 -2.19 1.22 5.43
CA LEU A 8 -1.78 -0.03 6.07
C LEU A 8 -0.46 0.15 6.82
N ALA A 9 -0.54 0.38 8.14
CA ALA A 9 0.61 0.54 9.02
C ALA A 9 0.89 -0.71 9.89
N GLY A 10 -0.05 -1.63 10.04
CA GLY A 10 0.00 -2.77 10.98
C GLY A 10 1.01 -3.89 10.67
N GLY A 11 1.93 -3.73 9.73
CA GLY A 11 2.88 -4.76 9.34
C GLY A 11 3.87 -5.15 10.46
N SER A 12 4.17 -6.45 10.62
CA SER A 12 5.00 -7.00 11.71
C SER A 12 6.50 -6.68 11.64
N SER A 13 6.99 -6.00 10.60
CA SER A 13 8.40 -5.60 10.40
C SER A 13 9.45 -6.72 10.61
N LYS A 14 9.06 -8.01 10.44
CA LYS A 14 9.91 -9.18 10.77
C LYS A 14 11.32 -9.12 10.16
N ARG A 15 11.46 -8.63 8.93
CA ARG A 15 12.75 -8.49 8.20
C ARG A 15 13.61 -7.32 8.68
N MET A 16 13.04 -6.40 9.46
CA MET A 16 13.69 -5.22 10.03
C MET A 16 14.01 -5.36 11.54
N LYS A 17 13.80 -6.55 12.12
CA LYS A 17 13.96 -6.80 13.58
C LYS A 17 15.33 -6.41 14.15
N GLN A 18 16.38 -6.37 13.33
CA GLN A 18 17.73 -5.97 13.76
C GLN A 18 17.82 -4.51 14.20
N THR A 19 16.87 -3.65 13.82
CA THR A 19 16.88 -2.22 14.16
C THR A 19 16.16 -1.89 15.47
N GLY A 20 15.44 -2.85 16.08
CA GLY A 20 14.70 -2.66 17.34
C GLY A 20 13.51 -1.67 17.25
N LYS A 21 13.31 -1.01 16.11
CA LYS A 21 12.25 -0.01 15.88
C LYS A 21 11.27 -0.46 14.80
N ASP A 22 10.06 0.07 14.86
CA ASP A 22 9.09 -0.09 13.77
C ASP A 22 9.67 0.54 12.48
N LYS A 23 9.63 -0.21 11.38
CA LYS A 23 10.18 0.23 10.09
C LYS A 23 9.54 1.51 9.56
N LEU A 24 8.27 1.75 9.89
CA LEU A 24 7.52 2.93 9.42
C LEU A 24 7.91 4.19 10.19
N LEU A 25 8.39 4.02 11.42
CA LEU A 25 8.83 5.08 12.33
C LEU A 25 10.35 5.22 12.36
N HIS A 26 11.08 4.42 11.54
CA HIS A 26 12.52 4.58 11.42
C HIS A 26 12.84 5.94 10.78
N PRO A 27 13.79 6.71 11.34
CA PRO A 27 14.14 8.02 10.79
C PRO A 27 14.56 7.95 9.32
N ILE A 28 13.95 8.79 8.53
CA ILE A 28 14.28 9.09 7.13
C ILE A 28 14.51 10.60 7.08
N ARG A 29 15.79 11.04 7.15
CA ARG A 29 16.12 12.47 7.34
C ARG A 29 15.46 13.04 8.61
N LYS A 30 14.58 14.05 8.46
CA LYS A 30 13.84 14.70 9.56
C LYS A 30 12.42 14.14 9.73
N THR A 31 12.08 13.06 9.07
CA THR A 31 10.74 12.46 9.02
C THR A 31 10.81 10.93 9.12
N ASN A 32 9.72 10.24 8.79
CA ASN A 32 9.65 8.78 8.68
C ASN A 32 8.65 8.38 7.60
N ALA A 33 8.60 7.07 7.29
CA ALA A 33 7.77 6.57 6.19
C ALA A 33 6.27 6.80 6.43
N PHE A 34 5.80 6.59 7.66
CA PHE A 34 4.39 6.81 7.99
C PHE A 34 3.98 8.28 7.81
N ARG A 35 4.79 9.19 8.35
CA ARG A 35 4.52 10.63 8.27
C ARG A 35 4.46 11.11 6.82
N LEU A 36 5.38 10.69 5.97
CA LEU A 36 5.38 11.02 4.54
C LEU A 36 4.10 10.52 3.84
N CYS A 37 3.71 9.26 4.09
CA CYS A 37 2.47 8.73 3.52
C CYS A 37 1.24 9.48 4.03
N TYR A 38 1.12 9.64 5.35
CA TYR A 38 -0.03 10.32 5.94
C TYR A 38 -0.17 11.75 5.42
N GLN A 39 0.94 12.50 5.36
CA GLN A 39 0.97 13.86 4.84
C GLN A 39 0.49 13.93 3.39
N ALA A 40 0.99 13.05 2.50
CA ALA A 40 0.58 13.05 1.10
C ALA A 40 -0.92 12.84 0.91
N PHE A 41 -1.54 11.98 1.73
CA PHE A 41 -2.99 11.76 1.69
C PHE A 41 -3.78 12.89 2.36
N ALA A 42 -3.25 13.49 3.43
CA ALA A 42 -3.89 14.62 4.12
C ALA A 42 -3.84 15.93 3.30
N GLU A 43 -2.83 16.10 2.46
CA GLU A 43 -2.70 17.22 1.52
C GLU A 43 -3.59 17.09 0.28
N SER A 44 -4.03 15.87 -0.07
CA SER A 44 -4.91 15.66 -1.22
C SER A 44 -6.31 16.19 -0.90
N LEU A 45 -6.76 17.17 -1.67
CA LEU A 45 -8.10 17.79 -1.55
C LEU A 45 -9.23 16.80 -1.92
N GLU A 46 -8.87 15.65 -2.45
CA GLU A 46 -9.78 14.67 -3.01
C GLU A 46 -10.09 13.52 -2.03
N ILE A 47 -9.34 13.41 -0.94
CA ILE A 47 -9.54 12.41 0.10
C ILE A 47 -10.36 13.02 1.24
N GLU A 48 -11.57 12.48 1.47
CA GLU A 48 -12.49 13.00 2.49
C GLU A 48 -12.21 12.45 3.90
N ASN A 49 -11.61 11.27 4.00
CA ASN A 49 -11.19 10.69 5.26
C ASN A 49 -10.05 9.69 5.09
N ILE A 50 -9.32 9.45 6.18
CA ILE A 50 -8.21 8.49 6.23
C ILE A 50 -8.50 7.48 7.32
N ILE A 51 -8.44 6.19 6.99
CA ILE A 51 -8.51 5.09 7.93
C ILE A 51 -7.11 4.52 8.09
N ILE A 52 -6.61 4.47 9.33
CA ILE A 52 -5.27 3.98 9.65
C ILE A 52 -5.39 2.59 10.27
N VAL A 53 -4.76 1.61 9.62
CA VAL A 53 -4.68 0.24 10.13
C VAL A 53 -3.41 0.08 10.94
N TYR A 54 -3.53 -0.11 12.24
CA TYR A 54 -2.42 -0.28 13.17
C TYR A 54 -2.29 -1.72 13.66
N ARG A 55 -1.14 -2.10 14.21
CA ARG A 55 -0.82 -3.44 14.72
C ARG A 55 -1.31 -3.65 16.16
N ASP A 56 -0.93 -2.74 17.04
CA ASP A 56 -1.16 -2.78 18.49
C ASP A 56 -1.28 -1.36 19.06
N GLU A 57 -1.74 -1.23 20.30
CA GLU A 57 -1.98 0.07 20.93
C GLU A 57 -0.67 0.87 21.13
N GLU A 58 0.48 0.21 21.32
CA GLU A 58 1.77 0.87 21.41
C GLU A 58 2.12 1.56 20.10
N GLN A 59 1.98 0.86 18.97
CA GLN A 59 2.19 1.45 17.66
C GLN A 59 1.19 2.58 17.39
N LYS A 60 -0.09 2.39 17.72
CA LYS A 60 -1.13 3.42 17.53
C LYS A 60 -0.74 4.73 18.21
N ALA A 61 -0.34 4.68 19.48
CA ALA A 61 0.09 5.87 20.24
C ALA A 61 1.29 6.59 19.59
N LEU A 62 2.20 5.84 18.93
CA LEU A 62 3.30 6.45 18.18
C LEU A 62 2.83 7.08 16.87
N LEU A 63 1.90 6.43 16.15
CA LEU A 63 1.32 6.97 14.92
C LEU A 63 0.52 8.25 15.19
N GLU A 64 -0.23 8.30 16.29
CA GLU A 64 -0.97 9.52 16.71
C GLU A 64 -0.03 10.72 16.92
N LYS A 65 1.12 10.52 17.54
CA LYS A 65 2.14 11.58 17.68
C LYS A 65 2.67 12.09 16.34
N GLU A 66 2.87 11.21 15.38
CA GLU A 66 3.31 11.61 14.04
C GLU A 66 2.21 12.39 13.30
N ILE A 67 0.94 12.03 13.50
CA ILE A 67 -0.21 12.73 12.94
C ILE A 67 -0.31 14.13 13.52
N ASP A 68 -0.15 14.30 14.84
CA ASP A 68 -0.15 15.59 15.49
C ASP A 68 0.90 16.53 14.89
N LEU A 69 2.09 16.01 14.57
CA LEU A 69 3.14 16.78 13.91
C LEU A 69 2.73 17.23 12.49
N VAL A 70 2.10 16.35 11.71
CA VAL A 70 1.59 16.71 10.38
C VAL A 70 0.47 17.74 10.49
N HIS A 71 -0.44 17.60 11.45
CA HIS A 71 -1.52 18.56 11.68
C HIS A 71 -1.01 19.94 12.03
N LEU A 72 0.05 20.02 12.85
CA LEU A 72 0.71 21.30 13.15
C LEU A 72 1.31 21.95 11.89
N GLU A 73 1.92 21.16 11.01
CA GLU A 73 2.51 21.65 9.76
C GLU A 73 1.45 22.10 8.74
N LEU A 74 0.37 21.32 8.60
CA LEU A 74 -0.71 21.61 7.65
C LEU A 74 -1.79 22.55 8.22
N GLN A 75 -1.71 22.93 9.49
CA GLN A 75 -2.75 23.69 10.21
C GLN A 75 -4.14 23.03 10.07
N SER A 76 -4.16 21.69 10.20
CA SER A 76 -5.34 20.85 10.01
C SER A 76 -5.82 20.28 11.34
N ASP A 77 -7.14 20.20 11.51
CA ASP A 77 -7.81 19.52 12.62
C ASP A 77 -8.47 18.19 12.21
N PHE A 78 -8.12 17.69 11.04
CA PHE A 78 -8.62 16.45 10.48
C PHE A 78 -8.39 15.26 11.43
N LYS A 79 -9.42 14.44 11.66
CA LYS A 79 -9.36 13.29 12.58
C LYS A 79 -9.46 11.99 11.81
N PRO A 80 -8.36 11.26 11.63
CA PRO A 80 -8.39 9.95 11.00
C PRO A 80 -9.11 8.91 11.88
N ILE A 81 -9.65 7.89 11.24
CA ILE A 81 -10.26 6.74 11.89
C ILE A 81 -9.20 5.66 12.08
N PHE A 82 -9.13 5.05 13.26
CA PHE A 82 -8.22 3.94 13.53
C PHE A 82 -8.95 2.60 13.55
N THR A 83 -8.29 1.57 13.03
CA THR A 83 -8.74 0.17 13.15
C THR A 83 -7.55 -0.76 13.32
N GLN A 84 -7.71 -1.79 14.15
CA GLN A 84 -6.66 -2.78 14.33
C GLN A 84 -6.56 -3.69 13.09
N GLY A 85 -5.33 -4.02 12.70
CA GLY A 85 -5.04 -4.98 11.63
C GLY A 85 -5.49 -6.40 11.97
N GLY A 86 -5.71 -7.20 10.94
CA GLY A 86 -6.01 -8.61 11.06
C GLY A 86 -4.77 -9.49 10.95
N LYS A 87 -4.97 -10.81 10.98
CA LYS A 87 -3.90 -11.81 10.89
C LYS A 87 -3.07 -11.68 9.60
N GLU A 88 -3.73 -11.39 8.49
CA GLU A 88 -3.13 -11.21 7.17
C GLU A 88 -3.49 -9.83 6.59
N ARG A 89 -2.81 -9.42 5.51
CA ARG A 89 -3.03 -8.12 4.87
C ARG A 89 -4.50 -7.96 4.43
N MET A 90 -5.09 -8.97 3.80
CA MET A 90 -6.48 -8.97 3.37
C MET A 90 -7.45 -8.76 4.55
N HIS A 91 -7.21 -9.40 5.70
CA HIS A 91 -8.03 -9.21 6.90
C HIS A 91 -7.92 -7.78 7.45
N SER A 92 -6.74 -7.18 7.34
CA SER A 92 -6.51 -5.78 7.73
C SER A 92 -7.30 -4.82 6.85
N VAL A 93 -7.34 -5.08 5.55
CA VAL A 93 -8.16 -4.32 4.59
C VAL A 93 -9.65 -4.49 4.90
N ASP A 94 -10.12 -5.71 5.14
CA ASP A 94 -11.51 -5.99 5.47
C ASP A 94 -11.96 -5.24 6.75
N ASN A 95 -11.14 -5.24 7.80
CA ASN A 95 -11.39 -4.47 9.03
C ASN A 95 -11.53 -2.96 8.73
N ALA A 96 -10.70 -2.44 7.84
CA ALA A 96 -10.77 -1.03 7.45
C ALA A 96 -12.01 -0.72 6.59
N LEU A 97 -12.37 -1.59 5.65
CA LEU A 97 -13.60 -1.44 4.84
C LEU A 97 -14.88 -1.44 5.69
N ALA A 98 -14.87 -2.14 6.84
CA ALA A 98 -15.97 -2.10 7.80
C ALA A 98 -16.10 -0.76 8.54
N LYS A 99 -15.04 0.07 8.55
CA LYS A 99 -15.05 1.42 9.14
C LYS A 99 -15.40 2.52 8.14
N CYS A 100 -15.46 2.20 6.85
CA CYS A 100 -15.88 3.17 5.85
C CYS A 100 -17.35 3.56 6.06
N PRO A 101 -17.69 4.86 5.98
CA PRO A 101 -19.08 5.30 6.03
C PRO A 101 -19.89 4.75 4.85
N GLU A 102 -21.20 4.62 4.99
CA GLU A 102 -22.09 4.14 3.92
C GLU A 102 -22.00 4.98 2.63
N SER A 103 -21.68 6.26 2.78
CA SER A 103 -21.48 7.19 1.66
C SER A 103 -20.16 6.98 0.92
N CYS A 104 -19.28 6.09 1.38
CA CYS A 104 -18.00 5.78 0.72
C CYS A 104 -18.26 5.07 -0.61
N GLU A 105 -17.68 5.59 -1.68
CA GLU A 105 -17.84 5.03 -3.02
C GLU A 105 -16.53 4.42 -3.51
N PHE A 106 -15.40 5.08 -3.22
CA PHE A 106 -14.07 4.63 -3.62
C PHE A 106 -13.13 4.56 -2.44
N VAL A 107 -12.27 3.55 -2.44
CA VAL A 107 -11.20 3.39 -1.45
C VAL A 107 -9.83 3.35 -2.11
N TYR A 108 -8.83 3.87 -1.40
CA TYR A 108 -7.42 3.93 -1.81
C TYR A 108 -6.60 3.17 -0.77
N ILE A 109 -6.19 1.96 -1.07
CA ILE A 109 -5.40 1.13 -0.16
C ILE A 109 -3.92 1.36 -0.42
N HIS A 110 -3.21 1.87 0.60
CA HIS A 110 -1.80 2.19 0.50
C HIS A 110 -0.96 1.55 1.61
N ASP A 111 0.13 0.93 1.19
CA ASP A 111 1.15 0.42 2.12
C ASP A 111 2.01 1.57 2.64
N CYS A 112 1.94 1.93 3.93
CA CYS A 112 2.78 2.99 4.53
C CYS A 112 4.29 2.74 4.41
N ALA A 113 4.68 1.55 3.98
CA ALA A 113 6.06 1.23 3.63
C ALA A 113 6.52 1.78 2.27
N ARG A 114 5.68 2.54 1.53
CA ARG A 114 6.01 3.24 0.26
C ARG A 114 5.92 4.75 0.43
N PRO A 115 6.93 5.37 1.05
CA PRO A 115 6.86 6.78 1.47
C PRO A 115 7.02 7.80 0.35
N MET A 116 7.23 7.36 -0.89
CA MET A 116 7.46 8.29 -2.01
C MET A 116 6.17 8.73 -2.73
N ILE A 117 5.00 8.27 -2.27
CA ILE A 117 3.70 8.71 -2.83
C ILE A 117 3.51 10.23 -2.64
N THR A 118 2.92 10.89 -3.62
CA THR A 118 2.64 12.33 -3.58
C THR A 118 1.14 12.61 -3.66
N SER A 119 0.69 13.75 -3.14
CA SER A 119 -0.70 14.21 -3.26
C SER A 119 -1.12 14.35 -4.72
N ALA A 120 -0.26 14.86 -5.59
CA ALA A 120 -0.52 14.97 -7.02
C ALA A 120 -0.83 13.61 -7.69
N THR A 121 -0.10 12.54 -7.30
CA THR A 121 -0.37 11.20 -7.81
C THR A 121 -1.71 10.65 -7.28
N ILE A 122 -2.08 10.96 -6.04
CA ILE A 122 -3.37 10.58 -5.46
C ILE A 122 -4.51 11.25 -6.25
N ASP A 123 -4.36 12.53 -6.58
CA ASP A 123 -5.33 13.30 -7.36
C ASP A 123 -5.45 12.78 -8.80
N GLU A 124 -4.36 12.33 -9.40
CA GLU A 124 -4.39 11.66 -10.70
C GLU A 124 -5.13 10.32 -10.64
N LEU A 125 -4.84 9.48 -9.65
CA LEU A 125 -5.55 8.22 -9.44
C LEU A 125 -7.05 8.42 -9.28
N LYS A 126 -7.49 9.52 -8.62
CA LYS A 126 -8.91 9.85 -8.49
C LYS A 126 -9.57 10.01 -9.85
N LYS A 127 -8.95 10.72 -10.78
CA LYS A 127 -9.50 10.93 -12.13
C LYS A 127 -9.72 9.59 -12.84
N VAL A 128 -8.75 8.68 -12.71
CA VAL A 128 -8.82 7.36 -13.34
C VAL A 128 -9.85 6.47 -12.65
N VAL A 129 -9.80 6.34 -11.32
CA VAL A 129 -10.71 5.43 -10.59
C VAL A 129 -12.16 5.87 -10.67
N SER A 130 -12.43 7.17 -10.68
CA SER A 130 -13.80 7.70 -10.82
C SER A 130 -14.42 7.33 -12.17
N LYS A 131 -13.61 7.24 -13.23
CA LYS A 131 -14.04 6.87 -14.58
C LYS A 131 -14.12 5.36 -14.78
N GLU A 132 -13.06 4.66 -14.39
CA GLU A 132 -12.84 3.25 -14.75
C GLU A 132 -13.30 2.27 -13.63
N GLY A 133 -13.52 2.76 -12.43
CA GLY A 133 -13.96 1.98 -11.26
C GLY A 133 -12.86 1.34 -10.47
N ALA A 134 -11.68 1.08 -11.04
CA ALA A 134 -10.47 0.66 -10.34
C ALA A 134 -9.21 1.15 -11.05
N ALA A 135 -8.18 1.49 -10.26
CA ALA A 135 -6.88 1.94 -10.74
C ALA A 135 -5.77 1.53 -9.76
N VAL A 136 -4.58 1.28 -10.26
CA VAL A 136 -3.41 0.90 -9.47
C VAL A 136 -2.15 1.56 -10.01
N ILE A 137 -1.26 2.01 -9.12
CA ILE A 137 0.08 2.38 -9.54
C ILE A 137 0.82 1.11 -9.95
N ALA A 138 1.32 1.10 -11.18
CA ALA A 138 2.05 -0.03 -11.71
C ALA A 138 3.14 0.44 -12.67
N ARG A 139 4.19 -0.37 -12.80
CA ARG A 139 5.26 -0.13 -13.77
C ARG A 139 5.58 -1.38 -14.57
N PRO A 140 5.98 -1.25 -15.84
CA PRO A 140 6.41 -2.40 -16.63
C PRO A 140 7.63 -3.07 -16.01
N LEU A 141 7.69 -4.39 -16.12
CA LEU A 141 8.85 -5.16 -15.67
C LEU A 141 9.98 -5.06 -16.70
N ASN A 142 11.09 -4.42 -16.32
CA ASN A 142 12.24 -4.21 -17.21
C ASN A 142 13.31 -5.31 -17.10
N ASP A 143 13.35 -6.05 -15.99
CA ASP A 143 14.31 -7.11 -15.77
C ASP A 143 13.95 -8.41 -16.52
N THR A 144 14.96 -9.25 -16.79
CA THR A 144 14.71 -10.59 -17.32
C THR A 144 14.20 -11.51 -16.20
N VAL A 145 13.02 -12.10 -16.42
CA VAL A 145 12.40 -13.01 -15.46
C VAL A 145 12.46 -14.45 -15.97
N LYS A 146 12.84 -15.34 -15.08
CA LYS A 146 12.85 -16.79 -15.31
C LYS A 146 11.89 -17.47 -14.35
N LYS A 147 11.06 -18.35 -14.88
CA LYS A 147 10.31 -19.32 -14.08
C LYS A 147 11.23 -20.50 -13.78
N ILE A 148 11.36 -20.85 -12.51
CA ILE A 148 12.11 -22.02 -12.06
C ILE A 148 11.18 -23.23 -12.09
N LEU A 149 11.57 -24.30 -12.80
CA LEU A 149 10.71 -25.45 -13.03
C LEU A 149 10.81 -26.51 -11.91
N ASN A 150 11.97 -26.58 -11.24
CA ASN A 150 12.29 -27.59 -10.22
C ASN A 150 12.79 -26.91 -8.94
N PHE A 151 11.99 -25.99 -8.40
CA PHE A 151 12.35 -25.25 -7.19
C PHE A 151 12.34 -26.15 -5.95
N ASP A 152 13.47 -26.18 -5.22
CA ASP A 152 13.63 -26.87 -3.95
C ASP A 152 14.16 -25.86 -2.91
N PRO A 153 13.35 -25.44 -1.95
CA PRO A 153 13.73 -24.41 -0.98
C PRO A 153 14.80 -24.87 0.02
N GLU A 154 15.07 -26.16 0.15
CA GLU A 154 16.05 -26.71 1.10
C GLU A 154 17.47 -26.76 0.55
N LYS A 155 17.66 -26.55 -0.76
CA LYS A 155 18.97 -26.53 -1.39
C LYS A 155 19.63 -25.17 -1.28
N SER A 156 20.88 -25.12 -0.79
CA SER A 156 21.66 -23.88 -0.64
C SER A 156 22.42 -23.43 -1.90
N TYR A 157 22.68 -24.36 -2.87
CA TYR A 157 23.25 -24.06 -4.20
C TYR A 157 22.42 -24.75 -5.27
N PHE A 158 22.15 -24.03 -6.38
CA PHE A 158 21.06 -24.42 -7.25
C PHE A 158 21.50 -24.51 -8.69
N SER A 159 21.34 -25.68 -9.26
CA SER A 159 21.19 -25.83 -10.71
C SER A 159 19.72 -26.04 -11.00
N TYR A 160 19.07 -25.03 -11.59
CA TYR A 160 17.66 -25.10 -11.93
C TYR A 160 17.43 -25.14 -13.44
N LEU A 161 16.44 -25.89 -13.84
CA LEU A 161 15.84 -25.72 -15.15
C LEU A 161 14.97 -24.48 -15.12
N THR A 162 15.12 -23.62 -16.12
CA THR A 162 14.41 -22.35 -16.19
C THR A 162 13.67 -22.19 -17.50
N GLU A 163 12.55 -21.48 -17.46
CA GLU A 163 11.78 -21.04 -18.61
C GLU A 163 11.78 -19.51 -18.67
N THR A 164 11.97 -18.92 -19.85
CA THR A 164 11.91 -17.47 -20.03
C THR A 164 10.45 -17.03 -20.01
N VAL A 165 10.14 -16.05 -19.16
CA VAL A 165 8.81 -15.41 -19.13
C VAL A 165 8.82 -14.20 -20.07
N ASP A 166 7.81 -14.08 -20.93
CA ASP A 166 7.62 -12.88 -21.76
C ASP A 166 7.26 -11.67 -20.89
N ARG A 167 8.27 -10.85 -20.59
CA ARG A 167 8.10 -9.67 -19.72
C ARG A 167 7.25 -8.56 -20.33
N LYS A 168 6.97 -8.54 -21.64
CA LYS A 168 6.16 -7.49 -22.29
C LYS A 168 4.74 -7.41 -21.73
N LYS A 169 4.26 -8.49 -21.13
CA LYS A 169 2.93 -8.57 -20.50
C LYS A 169 2.97 -8.55 -18.97
N LEU A 170 4.16 -8.32 -18.38
CA LEU A 170 4.33 -8.32 -16.93
C LEU A 170 4.49 -6.91 -16.39
N TRP A 171 3.69 -6.59 -15.38
CA TRP A 171 3.72 -5.34 -14.66
C TRP A 171 3.90 -5.59 -13.18
N ILE A 172 4.63 -4.71 -12.53
CA ILE A 172 4.82 -4.73 -11.07
C ILE A 172 3.75 -3.84 -10.45
N MET A 173 2.88 -4.44 -9.64
CA MET A 173 1.84 -3.72 -8.92
C MET A 173 2.43 -3.05 -7.69
N GLU A 174 2.11 -1.79 -7.52
CA GLU A 174 2.49 -0.98 -6.37
C GLU A 174 1.23 -0.51 -5.61
N THR A 175 1.36 0.49 -4.75
CA THR A 175 0.22 1.12 -4.09
C THR A 175 0.35 2.64 -4.15
N PRO A 176 -0.75 3.40 -4.15
CA PRO A 176 -2.14 3.01 -3.87
C PRO A 176 -2.78 2.09 -4.91
N GLN A 177 -3.64 1.16 -4.43
CA GLN A 177 -4.57 0.39 -5.24
C GLN A 177 -5.97 0.90 -4.92
N CYS A 178 -6.67 1.39 -5.92
CA CYS A 178 -7.92 2.11 -5.76
C CYS A 178 -9.06 1.39 -6.45
N SER A 179 -10.24 1.33 -5.82
CA SER A 179 -11.43 0.78 -6.48
C SER A 179 -12.73 1.23 -5.82
N LYS A 180 -13.84 0.94 -6.52
CA LYS A 180 -15.17 0.97 -5.90
C LYS A 180 -15.18 0.03 -4.69
N ILE A 181 -15.65 0.55 -3.54
CA ILE A 181 -15.69 -0.22 -2.29
C ILE A 181 -16.52 -1.49 -2.40
N GLY A 182 -17.64 -1.47 -3.14
CA GLY A 182 -18.49 -2.63 -3.36
C GLY A 182 -17.74 -3.78 -4.04
N TRP A 183 -16.92 -3.49 -5.06
CA TRP A 183 -16.15 -4.52 -5.76
C TRP A 183 -15.16 -5.24 -4.84
N LEU A 184 -14.49 -4.49 -3.94
CA LEU A 184 -13.59 -5.10 -2.96
C LEU A 184 -14.34 -5.93 -1.92
N LYS A 185 -15.47 -5.43 -1.41
CA LYS A 185 -16.29 -6.19 -0.44
C LYS A 185 -16.78 -7.51 -1.04
N ASP A 186 -17.26 -7.50 -2.28
CA ASP A 186 -17.70 -8.70 -3.01
C ASP A 186 -16.53 -9.69 -3.20
N GLY A 187 -15.36 -9.18 -3.63
CA GLY A 187 -14.19 -10.02 -3.84
C GLY A 187 -13.64 -10.62 -2.55
N ILE A 188 -13.60 -9.85 -1.45
CA ILE A 188 -13.20 -10.37 -0.12
C ILE A 188 -14.16 -11.45 0.37
N LYS A 189 -15.47 -11.28 0.15
CA LYS A 189 -16.46 -12.30 0.49
C LYS A 189 -16.15 -13.62 -0.25
N ILE A 190 -15.94 -13.57 -1.57
CA ILE A 190 -15.57 -14.75 -2.37
C ILE A 190 -14.22 -15.33 -1.89
N ALA A 191 -13.23 -14.50 -1.58
CA ALA A 191 -11.94 -14.95 -1.08
C ALA A 191 -12.08 -15.74 0.22
N LYS A 192 -12.91 -15.26 1.16
CA LYS A 192 -13.21 -15.94 2.43
C LYS A 192 -13.92 -17.28 2.19
N GLU A 193 -14.95 -17.31 1.35
CA GLU A 193 -15.71 -18.53 1.02
C GLU A 193 -14.82 -19.62 0.40
N LYS A 194 -13.83 -19.21 -0.42
CA LYS A 194 -12.90 -20.12 -1.10
C LYS A 194 -11.58 -20.34 -0.35
N ASN A 195 -11.40 -19.77 0.85
CA ASN A 195 -10.14 -19.80 1.61
C ASN A 195 -8.93 -19.30 0.81
N ILE A 196 -9.11 -18.26 -0.02
CA ILE A 196 -8.05 -17.61 -0.79
C ILE A 196 -7.47 -16.46 0.02
N LEU A 197 -6.13 -16.45 0.19
CA LEU A 197 -5.40 -15.33 0.77
C LEU A 197 -4.85 -14.44 -0.36
N ALA A 198 -5.59 -13.40 -0.69
CA ALA A 198 -5.14 -12.42 -1.68
C ALA A 198 -3.99 -11.58 -1.13
N THR A 199 -2.99 -11.31 -1.96
CA THR A 199 -1.79 -10.56 -1.59
C THR A 199 -1.94 -9.05 -1.76
N ASP A 200 -2.88 -8.64 -2.62
CA ASP A 200 -3.19 -7.25 -2.95
C ASP A 200 -4.66 -7.08 -3.40
N GLU A 201 -5.09 -5.84 -3.66
CA GLU A 201 -6.46 -5.55 -4.06
C GLU A 201 -6.75 -5.95 -5.49
N VAL A 202 -5.76 -5.92 -6.38
CA VAL A 202 -5.93 -6.38 -7.77
C VAL A 202 -6.31 -7.86 -7.78
N SER A 203 -5.64 -8.70 -6.99
CA SER A 203 -6.00 -10.13 -6.85
C SER A 203 -7.42 -10.36 -6.32
N ILE A 204 -7.92 -9.44 -5.47
CA ILE A 204 -9.31 -9.47 -5.00
C ILE A 204 -10.29 -9.12 -6.13
N LEU A 205 -9.96 -8.09 -6.94
CA LEU A 205 -10.78 -7.66 -8.06
C LEU A 205 -10.86 -8.72 -9.19
N GLU A 206 -9.81 -9.52 -9.36
CA GLU A 206 -9.79 -10.67 -10.27
C GLU A 206 -10.88 -11.70 -9.92
N LEU A 207 -11.14 -11.93 -8.62
CA LEU A 207 -12.17 -12.87 -8.16
C LEU A 207 -13.60 -12.46 -8.58
N VAL A 208 -13.82 -11.20 -8.83
CA VAL A 208 -15.10 -10.61 -9.28
C VAL A 208 -15.05 -10.15 -10.73
N ALA A 209 -14.01 -10.56 -11.48
CA ALA A 209 -13.79 -10.25 -12.90
C ALA A 209 -13.91 -8.74 -13.20
N LYS A 210 -13.35 -7.88 -12.35
CA LYS A 210 -13.31 -6.43 -12.55
C LYS A 210 -12.00 -6.01 -13.17
N PRO A 211 -12.01 -5.20 -14.25
CA PRO A 211 -10.78 -4.66 -14.83
C PRO A 211 -10.16 -3.62 -13.92
N VAL A 212 -8.85 -3.45 -14.05
CA VAL A 212 -8.06 -2.45 -13.30
C VAL A 212 -7.23 -1.64 -14.28
N SER A 213 -7.30 -0.32 -14.19
CA SER A 213 -6.47 0.60 -14.98
C SER A 213 -5.08 0.74 -14.36
N LEU A 214 -4.03 0.57 -15.16
CA LEU A 214 -2.65 0.71 -14.73
C LEU A 214 -2.22 2.17 -14.90
N VAL A 215 -1.78 2.79 -13.81
CA VAL A 215 -1.23 4.15 -13.80
C VAL A 215 0.27 4.06 -13.59
N ASN A 216 1.04 4.43 -14.61
CA ASN A 216 2.49 4.47 -14.52
C ASN A 216 2.94 5.86 -14.09
N ILE A 217 3.75 5.93 -13.03
CA ILE A 217 4.35 7.16 -12.52
C ILE A 217 5.80 7.26 -12.98
N ASP A 218 6.30 8.48 -13.14
CA ASP A 218 7.64 8.77 -13.66
C ASP A 218 8.74 8.86 -12.58
N TYR A 219 8.40 8.58 -11.34
CA TYR A 219 9.31 8.55 -10.20
C TYR A 219 9.30 7.21 -9.46
N PRO A 220 10.40 6.86 -8.75
CA PRO A 220 10.46 5.61 -7.97
C PRO A 220 9.51 5.64 -6.77
N ASN A 221 8.74 4.55 -6.57
CA ASN A 221 7.89 4.36 -5.39
C ASN A 221 8.27 3.04 -4.66
N PRO A 222 9.52 2.93 -4.14
CA PRO A 222 10.02 1.71 -3.53
C PRO A 222 9.30 1.39 -2.21
N LYS A 223 9.24 0.07 -1.91
CA LYS A 223 8.70 -0.43 -0.65
C LYS A 223 9.82 -0.74 0.34
N ILE A 224 9.76 -0.20 1.55
CA ILE A 224 10.68 -0.54 2.64
C ILE A 224 10.44 -1.99 3.06
N THR A 225 11.39 -2.86 2.75
CA THR A 225 11.36 -4.30 3.08
C THR A 225 12.61 -4.74 3.83
N ALA A 226 13.74 -4.08 3.58
CA ALA A 226 15.04 -4.35 4.18
C ALA A 226 15.74 -3.03 4.58
N PRO A 227 16.78 -3.05 5.43
CA PRO A 227 17.52 -1.84 5.82
C PRO A 227 18.11 -1.05 4.65
N ALA A 228 18.55 -1.72 3.58
CA ALA A 228 19.08 -1.08 2.38
C ALA A 228 18.06 -0.16 1.68
N ASP A 229 16.76 -0.49 1.79
CA ASP A 229 15.69 0.33 1.19
C ASP A 229 15.62 1.72 1.83
N LEU A 230 15.93 1.82 3.14
CA LEU A 230 15.99 3.11 3.84
C LEU A 230 17.10 4.00 3.28
N THR A 231 18.28 3.42 3.00
CA THR A 231 19.38 4.16 2.37
C THR A 231 18.98 4.68 0.99
N PHE A 232 18.34 3.84 0.20
CA PHE A 232 17.86 4.23 -1.13
C PHE A 232 16.81 5.34 -1.05
N ILE A 233 15.83 5.24 -0.17
CA ILE A 233 14.80 6.29 0.02
C ILE A 233 15.41 7.59 0.53
N ASN A 234 16.36 7.54 1.47
CA ASN A 234 17.09 8.72 1.93
C ASN A 234 17.83 9.42 0.76
N PHE A 235 18.43 8.65 -0.14
CA PHE A 235 19.06 9.17 -1.34
C PHE A 235 18.04 9.84 -2.26
N LEU A 236 16.91 9.18 -2.55
CA LEU A 236 15.85 9.77 -3.39
C LEU A 236 15.37 11.10 -2.84
N LEU A 237 15.03 11.15 -1.55
CA LEU A 237 14.59 12.38 -0.87
C LEU A 237 15.67 13.46 -0.77
N SER A 238 16.94 13.16 -1.07
CA SER A 238 17.99 14.17 -1.13
C SER A 238 18.04 14.92 -2.46
N LYS A 239 17.31 14.45 -3.46
CA LYS A 239 17.27 15.02 -4.83
C LYS A 239 16.00 15.84 -5.09
N THR A 240 14.99 15.68 -4.22
CA THR A 240 13.79 16.53 -4.16
C THR A 240 14.00 17.68 -3.17
#